data_7917e8f5b9eaea078b16780c8df4e1b3
#
_entry.id   7917e8f5b9eaea078b16780c8df4e1b3
#
_cell.length_a   1.000
_cell.length_b   1.000
_cell.length_c   1.000
_cell.angle_alpha   90.00
_cell.angle_beta   90.00
_cell.angle_gamma   90.00
#
_symmetry.space_group_name_H-M   'P 1'
#
loop_
_entity.id
_entity.type
_entity.pdbx_description
1 polymer ?
#
loop_
_entity_poly.entity_id
_entity_poly.type
_entity_poly.pdbx_seq_one_letter_code
_entity_poly.pdbx_strand_id
1 'polypeptide(L)'
;MLHYKFHQATNNSKDLLVLLHGFISDQSTFDEHIKTFTDEINVLTIDLPGHGLDQSSENHTWNFEFICESLDDTLTSFKSSYRIFLHGYSMGGRIALYYALHGTHHIDGLILESSSPGIADEDDRIERIQIDQARAKVLEIAGLEVFVNDWEKLPLFQSQYGLSTEIKQKIRRMRLQQNPIQLAKALRDYGTGHMPNLWPEIANITVPTCIIVGSLDEKFIKTAYNMCDLIPETSLYEVDGSGHTVHVEEMTEFDKIVLGFIFKEEQND
;
A
#
# COMPACT_ATOMS: atom_id res chain seq x y z
N MET A 1 -10.44 -14.68 -0.56
CA MET A 1 -9.65 -14.27 -1.78
C MET A 1 -10.12 -12.89 -2.21
N LEU A 2 -9.20 -11.96 -2.43
CA LEU A 2 -9.46 -10.59 -2.86
C LEU A 2 -9.65 -10.49 -4.38
N HIS A 3 -10.25 -9.38 -4.85
CA HIS A 3 -10.30 -9.08 -6.27
C HIS A 3 -8.91 -8.68 -6.78
N TYR A 4 -8.47 -9.28 -7.88
CA TYR A 4 -7.15 -8.99 -8.44
C TYR A 4 -7.14 -9.02 -9.97
N LYS A 5 -6.10 -8.44 -10.56
CA LYS A 5 -5.78 -8.57 -11.97
C LYS A 5 -4.33 -9.03 -12.12
N PHE A 6 -4.14 -10.12 -12.86
CA PHE A 6 -2.82 -10.64 -13.19
C PHE A 6 -2.38 -10.13 -14.55
N HIS A 7 -1.16 -9.61 -14.61
CA HIS A 7 -0.51 -9.11 -15.82
C HIS A 7 0.75 -9.93 -16.05
N GLN A 8 0.73 -10.73 -17.10
CA GLN A 8 1.85 -11.61 -17.42
C GLN A 8 3.01 -10.82 -18.01
N ALA A 9 4.23 -11.18 -17.61
CA ALA A 9 5.45 -10.65 -18.22
C ALA A 9 5.57 -11.04 -19.69
N THR A 10 6.25 -10.20 -20.47
CA THR A 10 6.54 -10.48 -21.89
C THR A 10 7.65 -11.52 -22.08
N ASN A 11 8.40 -11.80 -21.02
CA ASN A 11 9.44 -12.81 -20.93
C ASN A 11 8.97 -14.01 -20.05
N ASN A 12 9.87 -14.95 -19.75
CA ASN A 12 9.57 -16.10 -18.90
C ASN A 12 9.96 -15.87 -17.42
N SER A 13 9.86 -14.63 -16.93
CA SER A 13 10.20 -14.31 -15.54
C SER A 13 9.43 -15.17 -14.54
N LYS A 14 10.11 -15.52 -13.44
CA LYS A 14 9.54 -16.19 -12.29
C LYS A 14 9.22 -15.23 -11.14
N ASP A 15 9.45 -13.94 -11.33
CA ASP A 15 9.14 -12.92 -10.35
C ASP A 15 7.72 -12.42 -10.52
N LEU A 16 7.05 -12.24 -9.40
CA LEU A 16 5.71 -11.69 -9.28
C LEU A 16 5.72 -10.52 -8.32
N LEU A 17 5.52 -9.31 -8.84
CA LEU A 17 5.29 -8.12 -8.05
C LEU A 17 3.81 -8.01 -7.70
N VAL A 18 3.49 -8.09 -6.42
CA VAL A 18 2.12 -7.91 -5.90
C VAL A 18 1.98 -6.47 -5.39
N LEU A 19 1.00 -5.73 -5.89
CA LEU A 19 0.81 -4.29 -5.62
C LEU A 19 -0.46 -4.05 -4.81
N LEU A 20 -0.29 -3.47 -3.60
CA LEU A 20 -1.37 -3.08 -2.69
C LEU A 20 -1.49 -1.55 -2.63
N HIS A 21 -2.66 -1.03 -2.98
CA HIS A 21 -2.95 0.41 -3.04
C HIS A 21 -3.20 1.05 -1.67
N GLY A 22 -3.27 2.39 -1.64
CA GLY A 22 -3.61 3.19 -0.45
C GLY A 22 -5.13 3.37 -0.25
N PHE A 23 -5.50 4.07 0.84
CA PHE A 23 -6.91 4.39 1.13
C PHE A 23 -7.51 5.31 0.07
N ILE A 24 -8.80 5.11 -0.24
CA ILE A 24 -9.57 5.85 -1.28
C ILE A 24 -8.93 5.75 -2.68
N SER A 25 -8.30 4.62 -2.94
CA SER A 25 -7.68 4.25 -4.21
C SER A 25 -8.13 2.85 -4.59
N ASP A 26 -7.64 2.34 -5.71
CA ASP A 26 -7.84 0.96 -6.16
C ASP A 26 -6.63 0.51 -7.00
N GLN A 27 -6.68 -0.71 -7.52
CA GLN A 27 -5.60 -1.28 -8.31
C GLN A 27 -5.21 -0.43 -9.54
N SER A 28 -6.11 0.42 -10.07
CA SER A 28 -5.85 1.25 -11.26
C SER A 28 -4.83 2.38 -10.99
N THR A 29 -4.48 2.64 -9.72
CA THR A 29 -3.39 3.59 -9.40
C THR A 29 -2.07 3.17 -10.03
N PHE A 30 -1.89 1.87 -10.28
CA PHE A 30 -0.67 1.30 -10.85
C PHE A 30 -0.71 1.10 -12.37
N ASP A 31 -1.79 1.48 -13.06
CA ASP A 31 -1.97 1.21 -14.50
C ASP A 31 -0.82 1.73 -15.37
N GLU A 32 -0.25 2.89 -15.04
CA GLU A 32 0.86 3.49 -15.83
C GLU A 32 2.17 2.71 -15.67
N HIS A 33 2.33 1.94 -14.59
CA HIS A 33 3.51 1.13 -14.29
C HIS A 33 3.48 -0.23 -14.97
N ILE A 34 2.26 -0.74 -15.28
CA ILE A 34 2.05 -2.12 -15.73
C ILE A 34 2.92 -2.45 -16.93
N LYS A 35 2.99 -1.54 -17.91
CA LYS A 35 3.80 -1.80 -19.11
C LYS A 35 5.29 -1.93 -18.76
N THR A 36 5.84 -1.00 -18.00
CA THR A 36 7.25 -1.02 -17.60
C THR A 36 7.58 -2.29 -16.82
N PHE A 37 6.74 -2.66 -15.87
CA PHE A 37 6.96 -3.86 -15.07
C PHE A 37 6.80 -5.13 -15.90
N THR A 38 5.76 -5.23 -16.75
CA THR A 38 5.53 -6.46 -17.53
C THR A 38 6.51 -6.67 -18.68
N ASP A 39 7.30 -5.68 -19.03
CA ASP A 39 8.44 -5.88 -19.94
C ASP A 39 9.51 -6.77 -19.25
N GLU A 40 9.53 -6.87 -17.92
CA GLU A 40 10.56 -7.57 -17.11
C GLU A 40 10.02 -8.68 -16.19
N ILE A 41 8.90 -8.44 -15.47
CA ILE A 41 8.37 -9.31 -14.41
C ILE A 41 6.85 -9.43 -14.49
N ASN A 42 6.27 -10.45 -13.84
CA ASN A 42 4.81 -10.54 -13.71
C ASN A 42 4.30 -9.56 -12.63
N VAL A 43 3.07 -9.08 -12.80
CA VAL A 43 2.45 -8.16 -11.85
C VAL A 43 1.07 -8.66 -11.43
N LEU A 44 0.76 -8.53 -10.15
CA LEU A 44 -0.55 -8.78 -9.57
C LEU A 44 -1.03 -7.52 -8.86
N THR A 45 -2.03 -6.86 -9.39
CA THR A 45 -2.67 -5.71 -8.73
C THR A 45 -3.91 -6.18 -7.97
N ILE A 46 -4.09 -5.71 -6.73
CA ILE A 46 -5.14 -6.18 -5.82
C ILE A 46 -5.99 -5.01 -5.34
N ASP A 47 -7.31 -5.18 -5.35
CA ASP A 47 -8.25 -4.31 -4.65
C ASP A 47 -8.42 -4.79 -3.21
N LEU A 48 -8.15 -3.92 -2.26
CA LEU A 48 -8.27 -4.19 -0.82
C LEU A 48 -9.74 -4.09 -0.36
N PRO A 49 -10.14 -4.74 0.74
CA PRO A 49 -11.52 -4.72 1.21
C PRO A 49 -12.14 -3.33 1.25
N GLY A 50 -13.29 -3.19 0.63
CA GLY A 50 -14.04 -1.94 0.53
C GLY A 50 -13.58 -0.94 -0.52
N HIS A 51 -12.65 -1.32 -1.40
CA HIS A 51 -12.10 -0.49 -2.46
C HIS A 51 -12.25 -1.15 -3.83
N GLY A 52 -12.29 -0.33 -4.88
CA GLY A 52 -12.32 -0.80 -6.27
C GLY A 52 -13.46 -1.77 -6.55
N LEU A 53 -13.11 -2.95 -7.04
CA LEU A 53 -14.04 -4.03 -7.36
C LEU A 53 -14.04 -5.16 -6.31
N ASP A 54 -13.50 -4.90 -5.11
CA ASP A 54 -13.54 -5.88 -4.02
C ASP A 54 -14.97 -6.30 -3.68
N GLN A 55 -15.14 -7.58 -3.38
CA GLN A 55 -16.41 -8.21 -3.06
C GLN A 55 -16.40 -8.88 -1.67
N SER A 56 -15.51 -8.45 -0.80
CA SER A 56 -15.45 -8.93 0.58
C SER A 56 -16.78 -8.70 1.28
N SER A 57 -17.30 -9.75 1.93
CA SER A 57 -18.61 -9.68 2.57
C SER A 57 -18.66 -8.61 3.68
N GLU A 58 -19.63 -7.72 3.63
CA GLU A 58 -19.85 -6.70 4.65
C GLU A 58 -20.24 -7.28 6.02
N ASN A 59 -20.64 -8.54 6.07
CA ASN A 59 -20.97 -9.25 7.31
C ASN A 59 -19.73 -9.64 8.13
N HIS A 60 -18.52 -9.55 7.54
CA HIS A 60 -17.27 -9.77 8.23
C HIS A 60 -16.66 -8.44 8.70
N THR A 61 -15.98 -8.46 9.81
CA THR A 61 -15.04 -7.38 10.18
C THR A 61 -13.78 -7.53 9.33
N TRP A 62 -13.41 -6.50 8.60
CA TRP A 62 -12.22 -6.49 7.75
C TRP A 62 -10.98 -6.06 8.56
N ASN A 63 -10.66 -6.80 9.63
CA ASN A 63 -9.46 -6.52 10.41
C ASN A 63 -8.19 -7.00 9.67
N PHE A 64 -7.03 -6.71 10.22
CA PHE A 64 -5.74 -7.09 9.61
C PHE A 64 -5.59 -8.60 9.44
N GLU A 65 -6.13 -9.38 10.36
CA GLU A 65 -6.12 -10.84 10.32
C GLU A 65 -6.96 -11.37 9.15
N PHE A 66 -8.21 -10.90 8.99
CA PHE A 66 -9.07 -11.22 7.85
C PHE A 66 -8.42 -10.86 6.49
N ILE A 67 -7.75 -9.69 6.42
CA ILE A 67 -7.11 -9.24 5.18
C ILE A 67 -5.88 -10.12 4.88
N CYS A 68 -5.10 -10.49 5.91
CA CYS A 68 -3.97 -11.37 5.80
C CYS A 68 -4.38 -12.76 5.26
N GLU A 69 -5.41 -13.37 5.83
CA GLU A 69 -5.99 -14.64 5.36
C GLU A 69 -6.51 -14.53 3.91
N SER A 70 -7.15 -13.40 3.57
CA SER A 70 -7.64 -13.16 2.21
C SER A 70 -6.52 -12.99 1.19
N LEU A 71 -5.37 -12.43 1.60
CA LEU A 71 -4.14 -12.38 0.79
C LEU A 71 -3.54 -13.78 0.63
N ASP A 72 -3.46 -14.58 1.69
CA ASP A 72 -3.02 -15.98 1.61
C ASP A 72 -3.84 -16.77 0.60
N ASP A 73 -5.17 -16.66 0.67
CA ASP A 73 -6.08 -17.29 -0.30
C ASP A 73 -5.80 -16.82 -1.73
N THR A 74 -5.53 -15.53 -1.91
CA THR A 74 -5.25 -14.95 -3.23
C THR A 74 -3.92 -15.45 -3.77
N LEU A 75 -2.87 -15.48 -2.95
CA LEU A 75 -1.52 -15.86 -3.35
C LEU A 75 -1.33 -17.37 -3.49
N THR A 76 -2.25 -18.18 -2.97
CA THR A 76 -2.19 -19.65 -3.07
C THR A 76 -1.98 -20.16 -4.50
N SER A 77 -2.58 -19.50 -5.50
CA SER A 77 -2.45 -19.88 -6.91
C SER A 77 -1.10 -19.50 -7.52
N PHE A 78 -0.31 -18.65 -6.88
CA PHE A 78 0.93 -18.10 -7.41
C PHE A 78 2.18 -18.62 -6.71
N LYS A 79 2.11 -18.90 -5.40
CA LYS A 79 3.25 -19.24 -4.53
C LYS A 79 4.14 -20.40 -5.01
N SER A 80 3.59 -21.32 -5.77
CA SER A 80 4.34 -22.50 -6.28
C SER A 80 5.02 -22.24 -7.62
N SER A 81 4.71 -21.14 -8.27
CA SER A 81 5.15 -20.85 -9.64
C SER A 81 6.05 -19.61 -9.72
N TYR A 82 5.98 -18.75 -8.73
CA TYR A 82 6.64 -17.45 -8.73
C TYR A 82 7.35 -17.17 -7.41
N ARG A 83 8.45 -16.38 -7.47
CA ARG A 83 8.99 -15.64 -6.34
C ARG A 83 8.09 -14.42 -6.14
N ILE A 84 7.68 -14.15 -4.90
CA ILE A 84 6.69 -13.12 -4.59
C ILE A 84 7.36 -11.92 -3.93
N PHE A 85 7.29 -10.77 -4.58
CA PHE A 85 7.68 -9.47 -4.04
C PHE A 85 6.42 -8.68 -3.72
N LEU A 86 6.23 -8.36 -2.44
CA LEU A 86 5.01 -7.70 -1.96
C LEU A 86 5.26 -6.20 -1.75
N HIS A 87 4.66 -5.39 -2.61
CA HIS A 87 4.65 -3.93 -2.47
C HIS A 87 3.36 -3.47 -1.80
N GLY A 88 3.48 -2.47 -0.91
CA GLY A 88 2.32 -1.78 -0.37
C GLY A 88 2.56 -0.28 -0.20
N TYR A 89 1.62 0.50 -0.72
CA TYR A 89 1.58 1.95 -0.56
C TYR A 89 0.69 2.36 0.62
N SER A 90 1.23 3.12 1.57
CA SER A 90 0.48 3.74 2.68
C SER A 90 -0.37 2.72 3.45
N MET A 91 -1.70 2.68 3.26
CA MET A 91 -2.59 1.66 3.82
C MET A 91 -2.19 0.25 3.36
N GLY A 92 -1.93 0.07 2.06
CA GLY A 92 -1.44 -1.20 1.52
C GLY A 92 -0.09 -1.60 2.11
N GLY A 93 0.79 -0.63 2.41
CA GLY A 93 2.07 -0.89 3.07
C GLY A 93 1.91 -1.37 4.50
N ARG A 94 0.92 -0.88 5.24
CA ARG A 94 0.59 -1.39 6.58
C ARG A 94 0.11 -2.85 6.53
N ILE A 95 -0.67 -3.17 5.49
CA ILE A 95 -1.14 -4.54 5.24
C ILE A 95 0.03 -5.43 4.82
N ALA A 96 0.89 -4.97 3.91
CA ALA A 96 2.08 -5.71 3.47
C ALA A 96 3.03 -6.01 4.63
N LEU A 97 3.22 -5.03 5.53
CA LEU A 97 4.05 -5.20 6.73
C LEU A 97 3.45 -6.23 7.70
N TYR A 98 2.13 -6.16 7.93
CA TYR A 98 1.43 -7.16 8.73
C TYR A 98 1.54 -8.55 8.11
N TYR A 99 1.37 -8.65 6.79
CA TYR A 99 1.50 -9.90 6.06
C TYR A 99 2.91 -10.50 6.14
N ALA A 100 3.95 -9.69 6.04
CA ALA A 100 5.34 -10.14 6.17
C ALA A 100 5.63 -10.79 7.53
N LEU A 101 4.90 -10.42 8.58
CA LEU A 101 5.03 -10.97 9.94
C LEU A 101 4.10 -12.16 10.23
N HIS A 102 2.91 -12.17 9.64
CA HIS A 102 1.83 -13.09 10.04
C HIS A 102 1.25 -13.92 8.88
N GLY A 103 1.59 -13.61 7.62
CA GLY A 103 1.18 -14.38 6.45
C GLY A 103 1.72 -15.80 6.47
N THR A 104 0.97 -16.74 5.88
CA THR A 104 1.37 -18.15 5.87
C THR A 104 2.23 -18.51 4.66
N HIS A 105 2.19 -17.68 3.60
CA HIS A 105 3.00 -17.90 2.42
C HIS A 105 4.28 -17.06 2.48
N HIS A 106 5.38 -17.68 2.09
CA HIS A 106 6.65 -17.00 1.95
C HIS A 106 6.55 -15.90 0.88
N ILE A 107 7.14 -14.74 1.17
CA ILE A 107 7.44 -13.70 0.21
C ILE A 107 8.97 -13.57 0.10
N ASP A 108 9.47 -13.25 -1.09
CA ASP A 108 10.91 -13.16 -1.38
C ASP A 108 11.46 -11.75 -1.18
N GLY A 109 10.58 -10.77 -1.05
CA GLY A 109 10.93 -9.39 -0.72
C GLY A 109 9.71 -8.54 -0.34
N LEU A 110 9.96 -7.53 0.48
CA LEU A 110 8.97 -6.57 0.95
C LEU A 110 9.31 -5.16 0.48
N ILE A 111 8.37 -4.47 -0.14
CA ILE A 111 8.54 -3.09 -0.61
C ILE A 111 7.48 -2.21 0.06
N LEU A 112 7.92 -1.24 0.86
CA LEU A 112 7.05 -0.36 1.65
C LEU A 112 7.16 1.07 1.14
N GLU A 113 6.08 1.59 0.57
CA GLU A 113 6.00 2.97 0.12
C GLU A 113 5.20 3.80 1.13
N SER A 114 5.84 4.81 1.73
CA SER A 114 5.22 5.79 2.64
C SER A 114 4.31 5.14 3.70
N SER A 115 4.82 4.14 4.39
CA SER A 115 4.07 3.32 5.35
C SER A 115 4.66 3.35 6.77
N SER A 116 3.98 2.71 7.73
CA SER A 116 4.39 2.65 9.12
C SER A 116 3.97 1.34 9.81
N PRO A 117 4.67 0.92 10.86
CA PRO A 117 4.31 -0.24 11.69
C PRO A 117 3.13 0.00 12.65
N GLY A 118 2.33 1.03 12.40
CA GLY A 118 1.23 1.40 13.29
C GLY A 118 1.60 2.50 14.28
N ILE A 119 0.68 2.76 15.22
CA ILE A 119 0.82 3.80 16.24
C ILE A 119 1.21 3.12 17.56
N ALA A 120 2.38 3.49 18.08
CA ALA A 120 2.93 2.87 19.30
C ALA A 120 2.29 3.41 20.59
N ASP A 121 1.99 4.73 20.61
CA ASP A 121 1.35 5.37 21.76
C ASP A 121 -0.15 5.09 21.77
N GLU A 122 -0.68 4.69 22.93
CA GLU A 122 -2.08 4.30 23.07
C GLU A 122 -3.04 5.49 22.98
N ASP A 123 -2.66 6.66 23.52
CA ASP A 123 -3.49 7.87 23.47
C ASP A 123 -3.58 8.39 22.03
N ASP A 124 -2.46 8.42 21.31
CA ASP A 124 -2.40 8.77 19.87
C ASP A 124 -3.23 7.77 19.05
N ARG A 125 -3.21 6.49 19.41
CA ARG A 125 -3.99 5.44 18.74
C ARG A 125 -5.49 5.65 18.94
N ILE A 126 -5.91 5.95 20.16
CA ILE A 126 -7.32 6.25 20.49
C ILE A 126 -7.78 7.51 19.75
N GLU A 127 -6.98 8.57 19.75
CA GLU A 127 -7.29 9.79 18.99
C GLU A 127 -7.46 9.47 17.51
N ARG A 128 -6.56 8.65 16.96
CA ARG A 128 -6.66 8.27 15.55
C ARG A 128 -7.91 7.46 15.23
N ILE A 129 -8.36 6.57 16.10
CA ILE A 129 -9.64 5.86 15.97
C ILE A 129 -10.79 6.87 15.89
N GLN A 130 -10.81 7.89 16.75
CA GLN A 130 -11.85 8.92 16.75
C GLN A 130 -11.86 9.72 15.44
N ILE A 131 -10.68 10.07 14.92
CA ILE A 131 -10.53 10.75 13.63
C ILE A 131 -11.07 9.87 12.49
N ASP A 132 -10.71 8.59 12.44
CA ASP A 132 -11.15 7.66 11.40
C ASP A 132 -12.67 7.42 11.48
N GLN A 133 -13.25 7.36 12.69
CA GLN A 133 -14.70 7.30 12.90
C GLN A 133 -15.43 8.58 12.42
N ALA A 134 -14.85 9.75 12.68
CA ALA A 134 -15.39 11.02 12.20
C ALA A 134 -15.37 11.09 10.66
N ARG A 135 -14.28 10.66 10.03
CA ARG A 135 -14.15 10.54 8.58
C ARG A 135 -15.17 9.57 7.97
N ALA A 136 -15.37 8.42 8.62
CA ALA A 136 -16.39 7.46 8.21
C ALA A 136 -17.79 8.07 8.24
N LYS A 137 -18.13 8.87 9.26
CA LYS A 137 -19.42 9.59 9.32
C LYS A 137 -19.57 10.62 8.20
N VAL A 138 -18.49 11.32 7.83
CA VAL A 138 -18.53 12.25 6.69
C VAL A 138 -18.88 11.51 5.40
N LEU A 139 -18.25 10.35 5.15
CA LEU A 139 -18.56 9.51 3.99
C LEU A 139 -20.02 9.08 3.95
N GLU A 140 -20.58 8.68 5.10
CA GLU A 140 -21.97 8.19 5.19
C GLU A 140 -23.02 9.30 5.09
N ILE A 141 -22.75 10.47 5.66
CA ILE A 141 -23.75 11.53 5.81
C ILE A 141 -23.62 12.59 4.71
N ALA A 142 -22.39 13.04 4.43
CA ALA A 142 -22.11 14.11 3.48
C ALA A 142 -21.73 13.58 2.08
N GLY A 143 -21.39 12.30 1.99
CA GLY A 143 -21.08 11.63 0.75
C GLY A 143 -19.63 11.79 0.29
N LEU A 144 -19.31 11.06 -0.77
CA LEU A 144 -17.96 10.87 -1.29
C LEU A 144 -17.33 12.17 -1.79
N GLU A 145 -18.09 13.01 -2.49
CA GLU A 145 -17.53 14.24 -3.07
C GLU A 145 -17.07 15.23 -2.01
N VAL A 146 -17.84 15.40 -0.93
CA VAL A 146 -17.48 16.24 0.20
C VAL A 146 -16.22 15.70 0.87
N PHE A 147 -16.17 14.39 1.08
CA PHE A 147 -15.02 13.73 1.66
C PHE A 147 -13.76 13.91 0.79
N VAL A 148 -13.86 13.69 -0.52
CA VAL A 148 -12.72 13.84 -1.46
C VAL A 148 -12.21 15.28 -1.47
N ASN A 149 -13.11 16.27 -1.47
CA ASN A 149 -12.74 17.69 -1.44
C ASN A 149 -11.90 18.05 -0.20
N ASP A 150 -12.15 17.42 0.95
CA ASP A 150 -11.38 17.67 2.16
C ASP A 150 -10.13 16.77 2.23
N TRP A 151 -10.23 15.54 1.74
CA TRP A 151 -9.11 14.61 1.68
C TRP A 151 -7.94 15.14 0.83
N GLU A 152 -8.24 15.72 -0.33
CA GLU A 152 -7.24 16.27 -1.24
C GLU A 152 -6.49 17.50 -0.67
N LYS A 153 -7.03 18.15 0.36
CA LYS A 153 -6.40 19.31 1.03
C LYS A 153 -5.51 18.91 2.21
N LEU A 154 -5.48 17.63 2.58
CA LEU A 154 -4.60 17.21 3.67
C LEU A 154 -3.15 17.55 3.36
N PRO A 155 -2.37 18.02 4.36
CA PRO A 155 -0.94 18.33 4.18
C PRO A 155 -0.16 17.22 3.50
N LEU A 156 -0.56 15.98 3.73
CA LEU A 156 0.01 14.77 3.15
C LEU A 156 0.03 14.77 1.61
N PHE A 157 -0.90 15.48 0.96
CA PHE A 157 -1.04 15.54 -0.50
C PHE A 157 -0.69 16.91 -1.08
N GLN A 158 -0.04 17.78 -0.31
CA GLN A 158 0.31 19.13 -0.75
C GLN A 158 1.26 19.11 -1.95
N SER A 159 2.18 18.16 -2.04
CA SER A 159 3.08 17.96 -3.18
C SER A 159 2.32 17.72 -4.50
N GLN A 160 1.16 17.05 -4.44
CA GLN A 160 0.32 16.79 -5.61
C GLN A 160 -0.24 18.05 -6.28
N TYR A 161 -0.21 19.21 -5.62
CA TYR A 161 -0.63 20.48 -6.25
C TYR A 161 0.25 20.86 -7.43
N GLY A 162 1.52 20.43 -7.43
CA GLY A 162 2.48 20.63 -8.53
C GLY A 162 2.26 19.73 -9.74
N LEU A 163 1.49 18.66 -9.60
CA LEU A 163 1.23 17.71 -10.70
C LEU A 163 0.43 18.34 -11.85
N SER A 164 0.55 17.76 -13.04
CA SER A 164 -0.25 18.20 -14.19
C SER A 164 -1.75 18.08 -13.91
N THR A 165 -2.54 18.91 -14.59
CA THR A 165 -4.00 18.88 -14.46
C THR A 165 -4.58 17.52 -14.83
N GLU A 166 -3.98 16.83 -15.80
CA GLU A 166 -4.40 15.51 -16.26
C GLU A 166 -4.23 14.46 -15.16
N ILE A 167 -3.06 14.40 -14.51
CA ILE A 167 -2.78 13.50 -13.40
C ILE A 167 -3.72 13.77 -12.23
N LYS A 168 -3.89 15.04 -11.83
CA LYS A 168 -4.82 15.42 -10.75
C LYS A 168 -6.26 14.99 -11.05
N GLN A 169 -6.72 15.14 -12.28
CA GLN A 169 -8.05 14.70 -12.70
C GLN A 169 -8.18 13.18 -12.71
N LYS A 170 -7.12 12.45 -13.09
CA LYS A 170 -7.11 10.98 -13.04
C LYS A 170 -7.25 10.49 -11.60
N ILE A 171 -6.43 11.02 -10.67
CA ILE A 171 -6.50 10.70 -9.24
C ILE A 171 -7.91 11.00 -8.68
N ARG A 172 -8.45 12.19 -8.96
CA ARG A 172 -9.76 12.59 -8.47
C ARG A 172 -10.88 11.70 -9.02
N ARG A 173 -10.85 11.34 -10.31
CA ARG A 173 -11.83 10.42 -10.89
C ARG A 173 -11.82 9.06 -10.21
N MET A 174 -10.64 8.47 -9.97
CA MET A 174 -10.48 7.20 -9.26
C MET A 174 -11.08 7.29 -7.84
N ARG A 175 -10.79 8.38 -7.10
CA ARG A 175 -11.34 8.62 -5.77
C ARG A 175 -12.88 8.71 -5.78
N LEU A 176 -13.45 9.41 -6.76
CA LEU A 176 -14.91 9.61 -6.90
C LEU A 176 -15.65 8.38 -7.42
N GLN A 177 -14.96 7.33 -7.85
CA GLN A 177 -15.57 6.06 -8.26
C GLN A 177 -15.73 5.08 -7.10
N GLN A 178 -15.16 5.37 -5.92
CA GLN A 178 -15.22 4.50 -4.75
C GLN A 178 -16.62 4.49 -4.12
N ASN A 179 -16.93 3.42 -3.38
CA ASN A 179 -18.18 3.32 -2.62
C ASN A 179 -18.01 3.96 -1.22
N PRO A 180 -18.75 5.05 -0.90
CA PRO A 180 -18.56 5.75 0.37
C PRO A 180 -18.89 4.90 1.60
N ILE A 181 -19.86 3.99 1.52
CA ILE A 181 -20.23 3.12 2.64
C ILE A 181 -19.16 2.09 2.92
N GLN A 182 -18.61 1.49 1.87
CA GLN A 182 -17.51 0.53 2.00
C GLN A 182 -16.22 1.20 2.48
N LEU A 183 -15.90 2.42 2.00
CA LEU A 183 -14.80 3.22 2.54
C LEU A 183 -14.98 3.56 4.02
N ALA A 184 -16.20 3.91 4.43
CA ALA A 184 -16.50 4.17 5.83
C ALA A 184 -16.31 2.93 6.70
N LYS A 185 -16.72 1.75 6.21
CA LYS A 185 -16.46 0.48 6.88
C LYS A 185 -14.96 0.19 6.95
N ALA A 186 -14.21 0.38 5.87
CA ALA A 186 -12.76 0.18 5.84
C ALA A 186 -12.04 1.04 6.90
N LEU A 187 -12.43 2.33 7.07
CA LEU A 187 -11.89 3.18 8.12
C LEU A 187 -12.17 2.65 9.53
N ARG A 188 -13.37 2.06 9.76
CA ARG A 188 -13.74 1.50 11.06
C ARG A 188 -13.08 0.17 11.36
N ASP A 189 -12.86 -0.65 10.33
CA ASP A 189 -12.40 -2.02 10.53
C ASP A 189 -10.86 -2.11 10.53
N TYR A 190 -10.17 -1.40 9.62
CA TYR A 190 -8.71 -1.45 9.49
C TYR A 190 -8.06 -0.08 9.22
N GLY A 191 -8.71 1.00 9.62
CA GLY A 191 -8.09 2.33 9.67
C GLY A 191 -6.79 2.31 10.48
N THR A 192 -5.98 3.36 10.36
CA THR A 192 -4.65 3.40 10.99
C THR A 192 -4.69 3.16 12.51
N GLY A 193 -5.75 3.63 13.20
CA GLY A 193 -5.90 3.42 14.64
C GLY A 193 -6.26 1.98 15.03
N HIS A 194 -6.78 1.17 14.09
CA HIS A 194 -7.11 -0.24 14.30
C HIS A 194 -5.96 -1.18 13.94
N MET A 195 -4.87 -0.66 13.35
CA MET A 195 -3.68 -1.44 13.09
C MET A 195 -3.04 -1.90 14.41
N PRO A 196 -2.68 -3.20 14.54
CA PRO A 196 -1.81 -3.63 15.63
C PRO A 196 -0.50 -2.84 15.66
N ASN A 197 0.02 -2.58 16.85
CA ASN A 197 1.35 -1.97 16.99
C ASN A 197 2.42 -3.00 16.65
N LEU A 198 2.99 -2.92 15.45
CA LEU A 198 4.02 -3.86 14.98
C LEU A 198 5.46 -3.39 15.29
N TRP A 199 5.66 -2.22 15.91
CA TRP A 199 6.99 -1.74 16.24
C TRP A 199 7.86 -2.75 17.04
N PRO A 200 7.30 -3.51 18.01
CA PRO A 200 8.06 -4.53 18.72
C PRO A 200 8.40 -5.76 17.86
N GLU A 201 7.73 -5.95 16.73
CA GLU A 201 7.79 -7.19 15.94
C GLU A 201 8.60 -7.03 14.64
N ILE A 202 8.78 -5.81 14.11
CA ILE A 202 9.42 -5.60 12.81
C ILE A 202 10.87 -6.08 12.75
N ALA A 203 11.55 -6.23 13.89
CA ALA A 203 12.86 -6.87 13.96
C ALA A 203 12.86 -8.36 13.58
N ASN A 204 11.69 -8.99 13.54
CA ASN A 204 11.51 -10.39 13.15
C ASN A 204 11.29 -10.56 11.63
N ILE A 205 11.24 -9.47 10.87
CA ILE A 205 11.16 -9.54 9.40
C ILE A 205 12.49 -10.11 8.89
N THR A 206 12.40 -11.24 8.20
CA THR A 206 13.57 -12.00 7.71
C THR A 206 13.79 -11.87 6.21
N VAL A 207 12.89 -11.18 5.52
CA VAL A 207 12.98 -10.98 4.07
C VAL A 207 13.63 -9.65 3.76
N PRO A 208 14.40 -9.54 2.66
CA PRO A 208 14.92 -8.26 2.20
C PRO A 208 13.80 -7.23 2.09
N THR A 209 14.04 -6.03 2.60
CA THR A 209 13.02 -4.98 2.66
C THR A 209 13.53 -3.70 1.98
N CYS A 210 12.73 -3.19 1.06
CA CYS A 210 12.92 -1.90 0.41
C CYS A 210 11.91 -0.89 0.99
N ILE A 211 12.40 0.24 1.50
CA ILE A 211 11.55 1.33 1.97
C ILE A 211 11.70 2.51 1.02
N ILE A 212 10.58 3.03 0.52
CA ILE A 212 10.52 4.15 -0.42
C ILE A 212 9.72 5.28 0.22
N VAL A 213 10.28 6.47 0.27
CA VAL A 213 9.62 7.69 0.80
C VAL A 213 9.95 8.88 -0.09
N GLY A 214 9.03 9.84 -0.19
CA GLY A 214 9.32 11.09 -0.87
C GLY A 214 10.02 12.09 0.05
N SER A 215 10.96 12.88 -0.49
CA SER A 215 11.76 13.87 0.26
C SER A 215 10.93 15.01 0.87
N LEU A 216 9.68 15.17 0.42
CA LEU A 216 8.74 16.17 0.95
C LEU A 216 7.81 15.63 2.03
N ASP A 217 7.88 14.32 2.35
CA ASP A 217 7.05 13.66 3.37
C ASP A 217 7.82 13.48 4.69
N GLU A 218 8.11 14.58 5.38
CA GLU A 218 8.94 14.61 6.59
C GLU A 218 8.52 13.58 7.66
N LYS A 219 7.20 13.38 7.81
CA LYS A 219 6.68 12.41 8.78
C LYS A 219 7.12 11.00 8.44
N PHE A 220 6.96 10.59 7.18
CA PHE A 220 7.27 9.23 6.76
C PHE A 220 8.76 9.00 6.55
N ILE A 221 9.55 10.03 6.24
CA ILE A 221 11.01 9.97 6.28
C ILE A 221 11.48 9.56 7.68
N LYS A 222 11.03 10.27 8.73
CA LYS A 222 11.39 9.92 10.11
C LYS A 222 10.96 8.50 10.48
N THR A 223 9.76 8.08 10.05
CA THR A 223 9.27 6.72 10.28
C THR A 223 10.13 5.69 9.56
N ALA A 224 10.53 5.96 8.31
CA ALA A 224 11.38 5.08 7.51
C ALA A 224 12.76 4.86 8.16
N TYR A 225 13.42 5.91 8.63
CA TYR A 225 14.69 5.76 9.36
C TYR A 225 14.54 4.89 10.59
N ASN A 226 13.49 5.12 11.40
CA ASN A 226 13.24 4.30 12.58
C ASN A 226 12.98 2.82 12.23
N MET A 227 12.36 2.55 11.08
CA MET A 227 12.15 1.18 10.60
C MET A 227 13.47 0.56 10.14
N CYS A 228 14.32 1.30 9.43
CA CYS A 228 15.64 0.83 9.01
C CYS A 228 16.55 0.47 10.18
N ASP A 229 16.43 1.16 11.30
CA ASP A 229 17.19 0.84 12.50
C ASP A 229 16.78 -0.50 13.14
N LEU A 230 15.61 -1.01 12.82
CA LEU A 230 15.01 -2.20 13.44
C LEU A 230 14.92 -3.41 12.50
N ILE A 231 14.62 -3.20 11.22
CA ILE A 231 14.51 -4.29 10.23
C ILE A 231 15.91 -4.70 9.74
N PRO A 232 16.31 -5.97 9.90
CA PRO A 232 17.71 -6.39 9.70
C PRO A 232 18.28 -6.14 8.30
N GLU A 233 17.50 -6.39 7.25
CA GLU A 233 17.94 -6.29 5.86
C GLU A 233 17.10 -5.26 5.11
N THR A 234 17.52 -4.00 5.19
CA THR A 234 16.74 -2.87 4.68
C THR A 234 17.55 -1.99 3.73
N SER A 235 16.90 -1.57 2.63
CA SER A 235 17.37 -0.50 1.75
C SER A 235 16.36 0.65 1.80
N LEU A 236 16.83 1.88 2.04
CA LEU A 236 16.00 3.09 2.08
C LEU A 236 16.26 3.96 0.85
N TYR A 237 15.20 4.40 0.20
CA TYR A 237 15.23 5.34 -0.92
C TYR A 237 14.36 6.56 -0.60
N GLU A 238 15.02 7.72 -0.47
CA GLU A 238 14.35 9.02 -0.43
C GLU A 238 14.30 9.56 -1.85
N VAL A 239 13.09 9.69 -2.41
CA VAL A 239 12.89 10.16 -3.78
C VAL A 239 12.72 11.67 -3.78
N ASP A 240 13.67 12.37 -4.41
CA ASP A 240 13.71 13.83 -4.43
C ASP A 240 12.48 14.44 -5.14
N GLY A 241 11.96 15.53 -4.59
CA GLY A 241 10.82 16.27 -5.14
C GLY A 241 9.45 15.58 -4.99
N SER A 242 9.40 14.37 -4.46
CA SER A 242 8.17 13.60 -4.23
C SER A 242 7.65 13.76 -2.80
N GLY A 243 6.33 13.69 -2.65
CA GLY A 243 5.65 13.60 -1.36
C GLY A 243 5.23 12.19 -1.00
N HIS A 244 4.02 12.06 -0.47
CA HIS A 244 3.50 10.79 0.06
C HIS A 244 3.23 9.71 -0.99
N THR A 245 3.00 10.09 -2.25
CA THR A 245 2.58 9.17 -3.32
C THR A 245 3.67 9.07 -4.39
N VAL A 246 4.78 8.43 -4.06
CA VAL A 246 5.98 8.38 -4.91
C VAL A 246 5.68 7.75 -6.26
N HIS A 247 4.92 6.65 -6.32
CA HIS A 247 4.55 5.99 -7.56
C HIS A 247 3.75 6.86 -8.54
N VAL A 248 3.10 7.92 -8.06
CA VAL A 248 2.38 8.88 -8.91
C VAL A 248 3.21 10.13 -9.20
N GLU A 249 3.97 10.60 -8.21
CA GLU A 249 4.68 11.88 -8.27
C GLU A 249 6.01 11.74 -9.02
N GLU A 250 6.72 10.62 -8.85
CA GLU A 250 8.02 10.33 -9.49
C GLU A 250 8.06 8.89 -10.06
N MET A 251 7.13 8.62 -10.97
CA MET A 251 6.83 7.31 -11.55
C MET A 251 8.09 6.58 -12.06
N THR A 252 8.93 7.27 -12.84
CA THR A 252 10.12 6.65 -13.45
C THR A 252 11.15 6.22 -12.41
N GLU A 253 11.31 6.99 -11.35
CA GLU A 253 12.25 6.66 -10.28
C GLU A 253 11.70 5.54 -9.41
N PHE A 254 10.40 5.56 -9.13
CA PHE A 254 9.72 4.45 -8.46
C PHE A 254 9.92 3.12 -9.20
N ASP A 255 9.67 3.08 -10.51
CA ASP A 255 9.84 1.86 -11.32
C ASP A 255 11.28 1.32 -11.27
N LYS A 256 12.27 2.22 -11.39
CA LYS A 256 13.69 1.83 -11.30
C LYS A 256 14.07 1.26 -9.94
N ILE A 257 13.58 1.87 -8.85
CA ILE A 257 13.86 1.39 -7.48
C ILE A 257 13.27 0.00 -7.30
N VAL A 258 12.00 -0.20 -7.67
CA VAL A 258 11.29 -1.47 -7.52
C VAL A 258 11.98 -2.58 -8.33
N LEU A 259 12.24 -2.35 -9.63
CA LEU A 259 12.93 -3.33 -10.48
C LEU A 259 14.36 -3.57 -10.01
N GLY A 260 15.08 -2.51 -9.63
CA GLY A 260 16.43 -2.62 -9.11
C GLY A 260 16.53 -3.45 -7.84
N PHE A 261 15.54 -3.34 -6.94
CA PHE A 261 15.46 -4.16 -5.74
C PHE A 261 15.22 -5.64 -6.09
N ILE A 262 14.22 -5.93 -6.94
CA ILE A 262 13.88 -7.30 -7.34
C ILE A 262 15.08 -8.00 -8.00
N PHE A 263 15.76 -7.34 -8.93
CA PHE A 263 16.92 -7.92 -9.64
C PHE A 263 18.18 -8.08 -8.79
N LYS A 264 18.33 -7.25 -7.75
CA LYS A 264 19.44 -7.43 -6.79
C LYS A 264 19.28 -8.73 -6.00
N GLU A 265 18.04 -9.05 -5.63
CA GLU A 265 17.74 -10.29 -4.90
C GLU A 265 17.83 -11.54 -5.80
N GLU A 266 17.67 -11.39 -7.13
CA GLU A 266 17.96 -12.47 -8.08
C GLU A 266 19.44 -12.92 -8.10
N GLN A 267 20.37 -11.99 -7.82
CA GLN A 267 21.80 -12.29 -7.85
C GLN A 267 22.34 -12.91 -6.55
N ASN A 268 21.54 -12.87 -5.49
CA ASN A 268 21.89 -13.38 -4.17
C ASN A 268 21.43 -14.84 -3.94
N ASP A 269 20.52 -15.36 -4.80
CA ASP A 269 20.05 -16.75 -4.82
C ASP A 269 20.94 -17.64 -5.71
#